data_2110bdb49392fdb23ee3bdf623303c68
#
_entry.id   2110bdb49392fdb23ee3bdf623303c68
#
_cell.length_a   1.000
_cell.length_b   1.000
_cell.length_c   1.000
_cell.angle_alpha   90.00
_cell.angle_beta   90.00
_cell.angle_gamma   90.00
#
_symmetry.space_group_name_H-M   'P 1'
#
loop_
_entity.id
_entity.type
_entity.pdbx_description
1 polymer ?
#
loop_
_entity_poly.entity_id
_entity_poly.type
_entity_poly.pdbx_seq_one_letter_code
_entity_poly.pdbx_strand_id
1 'polypeptide(L)'
;MNNEKRTTLYDFTIQTDGGSRGNPGPSAIGVIIKSSDGGLRKEYGEYIGITTNNDAEYQAVIFGLKKLKHLIGKEKAGHARIEVVTDSELLERQLNGHFKIQDPKIQQHFMELWNLKVDFGDVAYRHVYRENNKDADRMVNAALDKETNKLL
;
A
#
# COMPACT_ATOMS: atom_id res chain seq x y z
N MET A 1 -10.77 -27.81 3.81
CA MET A 1 -10.98 -27.34 4.24
C MET A 1 -11.59 -26.16 4.58
N ASN A 2 -11.68 -25.72 5.48
CA ASN A 2 -12.62 -24.71 5.71
C ASN A 2 -12.09 -23.34 5.46
N ASN A 3 -12.98 -22.39 5.22
CA ASN A 3 -12.64 -21.01 4.93
C ASN A 3 -12.07 -20.29 6.16
N GLU A 4 -12.33 -20.79 7.34
CA GLU A 4 -11.81 -20.20 8.57
C GLU A 4 -10.30 -20.15 8.61
N LYS A 5 -9.62 -21.20 8.13
CA LYS A 5 -8.16 -21.21 8.06
C LYS A 5 -7.62 -20.15 7.10
N ARG A 6 -8.35 -19.83 6.03
CA ARG A 6 -7.94 -18.80 5.09
C ARG A 6 -8.11 -17.42 5.70
N THR A 7 -9.20 -17.18 6.45
CA THR A 7 -9.47 -15.87 7.04
C THR A 7 -8.49 -15.54 8.16
N THR A 8 -7.82 -16.56 8.75
CA THR A 8 -6.83 -16.35 9.79
C THR A 8 -5.39 -16.38 9.28
N LEU A 9 -5.18 -16.53 7.96
CA LEU A 9 -3.84 -16.58 7.38
C LEU A 9 -3.07 -15.28 7.61
N TYR A 10 -3.72 -14.15 7.49
CA TYR A 10 -3.14 -12.83 7.73
C TYR A 10 -3.85 -12.15 8.89
N ASP A 11 -3.07 -11.42 9.69
CA ASP A 11 -3.61 -10.66 10.82
C ASP A 11 -4.15 -9.31 10.36
N PHE A 12 -3.52 -8.72 9.35
CA PHE A 12 -3.93 -7.44 8.76
C PHE A 12 -3.84 -7.49 7.25
N THR A 13 -4.71 -6.73 6.61
CA THR A 13 -4.67 -6.48 5.17
C THR A 13 -4.52 -4.98 4.94
N ILE A 14 -3.61 -4.60 4.05
CA ILE A 14 -3.41 -3.21 3.64
C ILE A 14 -3.72 -3.13 2.15
N GLN A 15 -4.81 -2.46 1.81
CA GLN A 15 -5.13 -2.15 0.42
C GLN A 15 -4.43 -0.84 0.07
N THR A 16 -3.67 -0.83 -1.02
CA THR A 16 -2.88 0.33 -1.42
C THR A 16 -3.19 0.71 -2.85
N ASP A 17 -3.15 2.01 -3.12
CA ASP A 17 -3.22 2.55 -4.46
C ASP A 17 -2.40 3.83 -4.53
N GLY A 18 -1.82 4.11 -5.68
CA GLY A 18 -1.11 5.34 -5.95
C GLY A 18 -1.49 5.81 -7.35
N GLY A 19 -1.68 7.09 -7.52
CA GLY A 19 -2.08 7.61 -8.80
C GLY A 19 -1.57 9.01 -9.08
N SER A 20 -1.40 9.29 -10.35
CA SER A 20 -0.92 10.57 -10.85
C SER A 20 -1.89 11.08 -11.92
N ARG A 21 -2.28 12.34 -11.83
CA ARG A 21 -3.07 13.02 -12.89
C ARG A 21 -2.08 13.65 -13.85
N GLY A 22 -1.77 12.89 -14.93
CA GLY A 22 -0.60 13.11 -15.76
C GLY A 22 0.56 12.26 -15.22
N ASN A 23 1.42 11.76 -16.07
CA ASN A 23 2.48 10.85 -15.66
C ASN A 23 3.84 11.31 -16.23
N PRO A 24 4.62 12.17 -15.52
CA PRO A 24 4.39 12.63 -14.15
C PRO A 24 3.31 13.71 -14.04
N GLY A 25 2.83 13.91 -12.83
CA GLY A 25 1.82 14.91 -12.51
C GLY A 25 1.47 14.91 -11.03
N PRO A 26 0.47 15.70 -10.62
CA PRO A 26 -0.02 15.69 -9.24
C PRO A 26 -0.43 14.29 -8.85
N SER A 27 0.09 13.83 -7.73
CA SER A 27 -0.03 12.43 -7.31
C SER A 27 -0.51 12.31 -5.87
N ALA A 28 -1.17 11.20 -5.57
CA ALA A 28 -1.65 10.90 -4.23
C ALA A 28 -1.59 9.40 -3.96
N ILE A 29 -1.64 9.07 -2.70
CA ILE A 29 -1.73 7.68 -2.24
C ILE A 29 -3.05 7.46 -1.54
N GLY A 30 -3.54 6.22 -1.60
CA GLY A 30 -4.71 5.75 -0.88
C GLY A 30 -4.36 4.46 -0.16
N VAL A 31 -4.72 4.36 1.12
CA VAL A 31 -4.38 3.22 1.95
C VAL A 31 -5.56 2.87 2.85
N ILE A 32 -5.95 1.59 2.85
CA ILE A 32 -6.98 1.06 3.75
C ILE A 32 -6.35 -0.03 4.59
N ILE A 33 -6.33 0.14 5.90
CA ILE A 33 -5.78 -0.84 6.83
C ILE A 33 -6.93 -1.53 7.55
N LYS A 34 -6.95 -2.85 7.50
CA LYS A 34 -7.98 -3.66 8.17
C LYS A 34 -7.35 -4.78 8.99
N SER A 35 -7.88 -5.02 10.18
CA SER A 35 -7.55 -6.24 10.90
C SER A 35 -8.49 -7.37 10.48
N SER A 36 -7.98 -8.61 10.54
CA SER A 36 -8.78 -9.79 10.15
C SER A 36 -9.97 -10.02 11.07
N ASP A 37 -9.88 -9.57 12.33
CA ASP A 37 -10.98 -9.71 13.31
C ASP A 37 -12.04 -8.59 13.18
N GLY A 38 -11.84 -7.64 12.28
CA GLY A 38 -12.76 -6.53 12.07
C GLY A 38 -12.65 -5.39 13.09
N GLY A 39 -11.77 -5.49 14.06
CA GLY A 39 -11.64 -4.50 15.13
C GLY A 39 -10.93 -3.21 14.71
N LEU A 40 -10.16 -3.25 13.63
CA LEU A 40 -9.43 -2.08 13.13
C LEU A 40 -9.77 -1.86 11.66
N ARG A 41 -10.15 -0.62 11.34
CA ARG A 41 -10.25 -0.16 9.96
C ARG A 41 -9.85 1.31 9.92
N LYS A 42 -8.84 1.63 9.12
CA LYS A 42 -8.35 3.00 8.93
C LYS A 42 -8.23 3.27 7.43
N GLU A 43 -8.59 4.50 7.05
CA GLU A 43 -8.54 4.95 5.65
C GLU A 43 -7.70 6.21 5.58
N TYR A 44 -6.79 6.25 4.61
CA TYR A 44 -5.89 7.38 4.41
C TYR A 44 -5.86 7.77 2.94
N GLY A 45 -5.88 9.07 2.67
CA GLY A 45 -5.63 9.63 1.35
C GLY A 45 -4.71 10.83 1.51
N GLU A 46 -3.53 10.82 0.86
CA GLU A 46 -2.51 11.85 1.03
C GLU A 46 -1.99 12.31 -0.32
N TYR A 47 -1.98 13.63 -0.51
CA TYR A 47 -1.30 14.22 -1.66
C TYR A 47 0.21 14.15 -1.44
N ILE A 48 0.95 13.72 -2.48
CA ILE A 48 2.40 13.49 -2.35
C ILE A 48 3.25 14.36 -3.30
N GLY A 49 2.64 15.34 -3.96
CA GLY A 49 3.35 16.22 -4.88
C GLY A 49 3.35 15.69 -6.30
N ILE A 50 4.29 16.19 -7.10
CA ILE A 50 4.40 15.82 -8.52
C ILE A 50 5.33 14.62 -8.64
N THR A 51 4.81 13.52 -9.15
CA THR A 51 5.63 12.33 -9.41
C THR A 51 4.91 11.41 -10.41
N THR A 52 5.43 10.20 -10.60
CA THR A 52 4.91 9.20 -11.53
C THR A 52 3.93 8.25 -10.84
N ASN A 53 3.11 7.56 -11.63
CA ASN A 53 2.24 6.52 -11.10
C ASN A 53 3.01 5.47 -10.32
N ASN A 54 4.11 4.97 -10.88
CA ASN A 54 4.87 3.89 -10.24
C ASN A 54 5.46 4.33 -8.90
N ASP A 55 6.00 5.55 -8.84
CA ASP A 55 6.52 6.10 -7.59
C ASP A 55 5.40 6.21 -6.54
N ALA A 56 4.22 6.71 -6.92
CA ALA A 56 3.07 6.82 -6.03
C ALA A 56 2.63 5.46 -5.50
N GLU A 57 2.62 4.43 -6.34
CA GLU A 57 2.27 3.07 -5.93
C GLU A 57 3.21 2.55 -4.84
N TYR A 58 4.51 2.76 -5.00
CA TYR A 58 5.49 2.37 -3.97
C TYR A 58 5.33 3.16 -2.69
N GLN A 59 5.11 4.48 -2.79
CA GLN A 59 4.91 5.31 -1.61
C GLN A 59 3.68 4.89 -0.81
N ALA A 60 2.62 4.42 -1.48
CA ALA A 60 1.43 3.92 -0.80
C ALA A 60 1.74 2.71 0.08
N VAL A 61 2.52 1.76 -0.43
CA VAL A 61 2.91 0.58 0.34
C VAL A 61 3.77 0.97 1.54
N ILE A 62 4.76 1.82 1.32
CA ILE A 62 5.63 2.31 2.39
C ILE A 62 4.82 3.00 3.49
N PHE A 63 3.93 3.91 3.09
CA PHE A 63 3.05 4.61 4.02
C PHE A 63 2.21 3.63 4.83
N GLY A 64 1.60 2.65 4.14
CA GLY A 64 0.71 1.68 4.78
C GLY A 64 1.42 0.84 5.84
N LEU A 65 2.60 0.33 5.52
CA LEU A 65 3.38 -0.47 6.47
C LEU A 65 3.87 0.35 7.65
N LYS A 66 4.37 1.56 7.41
CA LYS A 66 4.79 2.45 8.50
C LYS A 66 3.62 2.81 9.41
N LYS A 67 2.47 3.11 8.82
CA LYS A 67 1.27 3.49 9.57
C LYS A 67 0.78 2.32 10.41
N LEU A 68 0.74 1.12 9.85
CA LEU A 68 0.33 -0.08 10.60
C LEU A 68 1.25 -0.30 11.80
N LYS A 69 2.56 -0.24 11.58
CA LYS A 69 3.52 -0.42 12.67
C LYS A 69 3.27 0.60 13.80
N HIS A 70 2.99 1.86 13.42
CA HIS A 70 2.68 2.90 14.39
C HIS A 70 1.39 2.59 15.17
N LEU A 71 0.35 2.11 14.48
CA LEU A 71 -0.94 1.82 15.09
C LEU A 71 -0.92 0.66 16.07
N ILE A 72 -0.18 -0.39 15.76
CA ILE A 72 -0.18 -1.62 16.59
C ILE A 72 1.03 -1.75 17.49
N GLY A 73 2.09 -0.97 17.25
CA GLY A 73 3.31 -1.00 18.04
C GLY A 73 4.32 -2.04 17.56
N LYS A 74 5.58 -1.82 17.93
CA LYS A 74 6.71 -2.62 17.48
C LYS A 74 6.59 -4.10 17.84
N GLU A 75 6.19 -4.41 19.08
CA GLU A 75 6.11 -5.79 19.54
C GLU A 75 5.05 -6.56 18.76
N LYS A 76 3.84 -6.03 18.67
CA LYS A 76 2.75 -6.68 17.95
C LYS A 76 3.08 -6.80 16.46
N ALA A 77 3.71 -5.78 15.87
CA ALA A 77 4.13 -5.82 14.47
C ALA A 77 5.07 -7.00 14.21
N GLY A 78 6.02 -7.25 15.12
CA GLY A 78 7.01 -8.32 14.96
C GLY A 78 6.41 -9.73 14.91
N HIS A 79 5.17 -9.89 15.32
CA HIS A 79 4.45 -11.17 15.28
C HIS A 79 3.34 -11.19 14.23
N ALA A 80 3.04 -10.04 13.61
CA ALA A 80 1.90 -9.90 12.71
C ALA A 80 2.25 -10.35 11.29
N ARG A 81 1.30 -11.01 10.65
CA ARG A 81 1.38 -11.40 9.24
C ARG A 81 0.50 -10.44 8.45
N ILE A 82 1.10 -9.80 7.46
CA ILE A 82 0.47 -8.73 6.70
C ILE A 82 0.30 -9.14 5.24
N GLU A 83 -0.88 -8.90 4.69
CA GLU A 83 -1.09 -8.98 3.26
C GLU A 83 -1.27 -7.57 2.70
N VAL A 84 -0.37 -7.18 1.80
CA VAL A 84 -0.49 -5.94 1.04
C VAL A 84 -1.18 -6.27 -0.28
N VAL A 85 -2.25 -5.53 -0.58
CA VAL A 85 -3.05 -5.72 -1.79
C VAL A 85 -2.88 -4.51 -2.68
N THR A 86 -2.59 -4.72 -3.95
CA THR A 86 -2.37 -3.67 -4.94
C THR A 86 -3.03 -4.04 -6.26
N ASP A 87 -3.46 -3.05 -7.03
CA ASP A 87 -3.90 -3.29 -8.41
C ASP A 87 -2.79 -3.04 -9.44
N SER A 88 -1.57 -2.74 -8.99
CA SER A 88 -0.40 -2.60 -9.84
C SER A 88 0.30 -3.94 -10.02
N GLU A 89 0.14 -4.55 -11.19
CA GLU A 89 0.84 -5.79 -11.51
C GLU A 89 2.35 -5.59 -11.50
N LEU A 90 2.82 -4.47 -12.02
CA LEU A 90 4.25 -4.15 -12.03
C LEU A 90 4.83 -4.14 -10.63
N LEU A 91 4.19 -3.44 -9.70
CA LEU A 91 4.64 -3.36 -8.32
C LEU A 91 4.68 -4.74 -7.67
N GLU A 92 3.60 -5.52 -7.81
CA GLU A 92 3.54 -6.86 -7.23
C GLU A 92 4.65 -7.75 -7.79
N ARG A 93 4.86 -7.74 -9.10
CA ARG A 93 5.89 -8.54 -9.74
C ARG A 93 7.29 -8.13 -9.32
N GLN A 94 7.54 -6.85 -9.15
CA GLN A 94 8.82 -6.35 -8.66
C GLN A 94 9.06 -6.77 -7.22
N LEU A 95 8.06 -6.59 -6.35
CA LEU A 95 8.21 -6.90 -4.92
C LEU A 95 8.33 -8.40 -4.67
N ASN A 96 7.73 -9.23 -5.51
CA ASN A 96 7.84 -10.68 -5.40
C ASN A 96 9.04 -11.27 -6.15
N GLY A 97 9.89 -10.42 -6.72
CA GLY A 97 11.13 -10.87 -7.35
C GLY A 97 10.98 -11.46 -8.74
N HIS A 98 9.86 -11.19 -9.42
CA HIS A 98 9.65 -11.68 -10.78
C HIS A 98 10.11 -10.72 -11.86
N PHE A 99 10.19 -9.42 -11.56
CA PHE A 99 10.64 -8.38 -12.48
C PHE A 99 11.81 -7.62 -11.88
N LYS A 100 12.73 -7.18 -12.74
CA LYS A 100 13.86 -6.33 -12.33
C LYS A 100 13.38 -4.93 -11.96
N ILE A 101 14.12 -4.29 -11.09
CA ILE A 101 13.92 -2.89 -10.74
C ILE A 101 15.15 -2.13 -11.23
N GLN A 102 14.97 -1.33 -12.27
CA GLN A 102 16.07 -0.61 -12.91
C GLN A 102 16.10 0.88 -12.56
N ASP A 103 14.94 1.44 -12.20
CA ASP A 103 14.82 2.85 -11.81
C ASP A 103 15.46 3.06 -10.43
N PRO A 104 16.45 3.97 -10.30
CA PRO A 104 17.13 4.19 -9.02
C PRO A 104 16.21 4.62 -7.88
N LYS A 105 15.20 5.42 -8.17
CA LYS A 105 14.23 5.85 -7.16
C LYS A 105 13.41 4.68 -6.65
N ILE A 106 13.00 3.79 -7.54
CA ILE A 106 12.25 2.59 -7.16
C ILE A 106 13.16 1.61 -6.42
N GLN A 107 14.42 1.54 -6.77
CA GLN A 107 15.39 0.73 -6.02
C GLN A 107 15.50 1.20 -4.56
N GLN A 108 15.49 2.51 -4.32
CA GLN A 108 15.49 3.07 -2.96
C GLN A 108 14.22 2.68 -2.21
N HIS A 109 13.07 2.77 -2.85
CA HIS A 109 11.79 2.35 -2.26
C HIS A 109 11.79 0.85 -1.93
N PHE A 110 12.33 0.04 -2.84
CA PHE A 110 12.44 -1.40 -2.60
C PHE A 110 13.27 -1.68 -1.35
N MET A 111 14.40 -1.02 -1.20
CA MET A 111 15.25 -1.21 -0.04
C MET A 111 14.54 -0.79 1.24
N GLU A 112 13.80 0.29 1.21
CA GLU A 112 13.00 0.72 2.37
C GLU A 112 11.93 -0.33 2.71
N LEU A 113 11.26 -0.88 1.72
CA LEU A 113 10.27 -1.93 1.93
C LEU A 113 10.89 -3.22 2.46
N TRP A 114 12.07 -3.57 1.97
CA TRP A 114 12.81 -4.71 2.47
C TRP A 114 13.08 -4.57 3.97
N ASN A 115 13.54 -3.39 4.38
CA ASN A 115 13.81 -3.14 5.79
C ASN A 115 12.53 -3.10 6.63
N LEU A 116 11.45 -2.51 6.10
CA LEU A 116 10.16 -2.52 6.79
C LEU A 116 9.61 -3.92 6.98
N LYS A 117 9.81 -4.80 6.01
CA LYS A 117 9.35 -6.20 6.11
C LYS A 117 9.93 -6.89 7.34
N VAL A 118 11.18 -6.59 7.68
CA VAL A 118 11.86 -7.18 8.84
C VAL A 118 11.19 -6.80 10.16
N ASP A 119 10.48 -5.67 10.18
CA ASP A 119 9.77 -5.20 11.37
C ASP A 119 8.48 -5.98 11.67
N PHE A 120 8.04 -6.80 10.73
CA PHE A 120 6.82 -7.60 10.84
C PHE A 120 7.13 -9.09 10.90
N GLY A 121 6.15 -9.88 11.31
CA GLY A 121 6.29 -11.34 11.27
C GLY A 121 6.39 -11.87 9.85
N ASP A 122 5.59 -11.33 8.94
CA ASP A 122 5.68 -11.59 7.51
C ASP A 122 4.90 -10.52 6.74
N VAL A 123 5.35 -10.23 5.51
CA VAL A 123 4.64 -9.34 4.60
C VAL A 123 4.56 -10.01 3.24
N ALA A 124 3.35 -10.23 2.75
CA ALA A 124 3.11 -10.79 1.42
C ALA A 124 2.44 -9.74 0.54
N TYR A 125 2.70 -9.80 -0.76
CA TYR A 125 2.15 -8.86 -1.74
C TYR A 125 1.27 -9.62 -2.72
N ARG A 126 0.01 -9.16 -2.89
CA ARG A 126 -0.95 -9.81 -3.77
C ARG A 126 -1.57 -8.79 -4.73
N HIS A 127 -1.65 -9.19 -5.99
CA HIS A 127 -2.31 -8.40 -7.03
C HIS A 127 -3.80 -8.70 -7.06
N VAL A 128 -4.61 -7.64 -7.20
CA VAL A 128 -6.04 -7.74 -7.48
C VAL A 128 -6.38 -6.84 -8.65
N TYR A 129 -7.50 -7.11 -9.32
CA TYR A 129 -7.97 -6.21 -10.36
C TYR A 129 -8.53 -4.93 -9.73
N ARG A 130 -8.55 -3.85 -10.52
CA ARG A 130 -8.94 -2.52 -10.05
C ARG A 130 -10.32 -2.51 -9.39
N GLU A 131 -11.28 -3.27 -9.92
CA GLU A 131 -12.61 -3.33 -9.34
C GLU A 131 -12.64 -3.92 -7.92
N ASN A 132 -11.58 -4.59 -7.51
CA ASN A 132 -11.44 -5.14 -6.16
C ASN A 132 -10.55 -4.28 -5.26
N ASN A 133 -10.18 -3.08 -5.72
CA ASN A 133 -9.36 -2.14 -4.95
C ASN A 133 -9.99 -0.73 -4.91
N LYS A 134 -11.30 -0.66 -4.98
CA LYS A 134 -12.04 0.61 -5.11
C LYS A 134 -11.89 1.54 -3.94
N ASP A 135 -11.77 1.01 -2.72
CA ASP A 135 -11.66 1.86 -1.53
C ASP A 135 -10.34 2.64 -1.53
N ALA A 136 -9.23 1.99 -1.85
CA ALA A 136 -7.95 2.67 -1.95
C ALA A 136 -7.94 3.68 -3.11
N ASP A 137 -8.50 3.31 -4.25
CA ASP A 137 -8.63 4.20 -5.41
C ASP A 137 -9.46 5.44 -5.07
N ARG A 138 -10.55 5.27 -4.35
CA ARG A 138 -11.39 6.38 -3.90
C ARG A 138 -10.60 7.36 -3.04
N MET A 139 -9.73 6.86 -2.17
CA MET A 139 -8.90 7.71 -1.31
C MET A 139 -7.88 8.52 -2.12
N VAL A 140 -7.30 7.92 -3.17
CA VAL A 140 -6.41 8.63 -4.10
C VAL A 140 -7.16 9.80 -4.75
N ASN A 141 -8.32 9.51 -5.32
CA ASN A 141 -9.10 10.52 -6.03
C ASN A 141 -9.58 11.63 -5.09
N ALA A 142 -10.00 11.29 -3.88
CA ALA A 142 -10.41 12.29 -2.90
C ALA A 142 -9.26 13.24 -2.53
N ALA A 143 -8.05 12.70 -2.36
CA ALA A 143 -6.88 13.52 -2.05
C ALA A 143 -6.50 14.44 -3.21
N LEU A 144 -6.57 13.94 -4.45
CA LEU A 144 -6.29 14.74 -5.64
C LEU A 144 -7.34 15.83 -5.86
N ASP A 145 -8.62 15.51 -5.65
CA ASP A 145 -9.70 16.49 -5.79
C ASP A 145 -9.55 17.59 -4.74
N LYS A 146 -9.22 17.23 -3.51
CA LYS A 146 -8.99 18.20 -2.44
C LYS A 146 -7.86 19.16 -2.78
N GLU A 147 -6.77 18.64 -3.33
CA GLU A 147 -5.62 19.46 -3.73
C GLU A 147 -5.99 20.39 -4.90
N THR A 148 -6.71 19.89 -5.90
CA THR A 148 -7.20 20.70 -7.02
C THR A 148 -8.08 21.83 -6.51
N ASN A 149 -8.98 21.56 -5.58
CA ASN A 149 -9.89 22.56 -5.04
C ASN A 149 -9.17 23.67 -4.26
N LYS A 150 -8.02 23.38 -3.63
CA LYS A 150 -7.22 24.41 -2.98
C LYS A 150 -6.66 25.45 -3.94
N LEU A 151 -6.47 25.07 -5.22
CA LEU A 151 -5.91 25.95 -6.23
C LEU A 151 -6.98 26.87 -6.85
N LEU A 152 -8.24 26.58 -6.58
CA LEU A 152 -9.36 27.40 -7.04
C LEU A 152 -9.77 28.40 -5.97
#